data_b05b7f78eb09fc6a17c2d9c26f0be286
#
_entry.id   b05b7f78eb09fc6a17c2d9c26f0be286
#
_cell.length_a   1.000
_cell.length_b   1.000
_cell.length_c   1.000
_cell.angle_alpha   90.00
_cell.angle_beta   90.00
_cell.angle_gamma   90.00
#
_symmetry.space_group_name_H-M   'P 1'
#
loop_
_entity.id
_entity.type
_entity.pdbx_description
1 polymer ?
#
loop_
_entity_poly.entity_id
_entity_poly.type
_entity_poly.pdbx_seq_one_letter_code
_entity_poly.pdbx_strand_id
1 'polypeptide(L)'
;GKKVCEYTDASTSGLLNPVTKEFEASLLEAAGVAPSLMRPGVMPGTFVGELTDALARETGIGKVPVIAVAGHDTASAVAAVPAADREFAYLSSGTWSLMGIETEEPIISEESFLHNFTNEGGIDGTTRFLKNITGMWLLEQCRKEWEKAGRDYSYPAIVKMAERATPFRRFVNPDDPRFANPPSMTEAIKAYCRETEQPEPVEDDEFIRCIFESLAFRYKEVLALLSEMAP
;
A
#
# COMPACT_ATOMS: atom_id res chain seq x y z
N GLY A 1 14.11 27.59 -1.22
CA GLY A 1 13.23 26.82 -2.05
C GLY A 1 11.76 27.08 -1.70
N LYS A 2 10.84 26.70 -2.57
CA LYS A 2 9.40 26.76 -2.32
C LYS A 2 8.97 25.56 -1.48
N LYS A 3 7.96 25.74 -0.63
CA LYS A 3 7.31 24.67 0.14
C LYS A 3 5.91 24.50 -0.43
N VAL A 4 5.61 23.31 -0.91
CA VAL A 4 4.31 22.91 -1.44
C VAL A 4 3.85 21.61 -0.77
N CYS A 5 2.56 21.36 -0.77
CA CYS A 5 1.97 20.09 -0.34
C CYS A 5 1.38 19.42 -1.59
N GLU A 6 1.93 18.30 -2.01
CA GLU A 6 1.46 17.64 -3.21
C GLU A 6 0.24 16.78 -2.89
N TYR A 7 -0.76 16.80 -3.77
CA TYR A 7 -2.09 16.25 -3.54
C TYR A 7 -2.10 14.74 -3.23
N THR A 8 -1.34 13.94 -3.99
CA THR A 8 -1.36 12.49 -3.82
C THR A 8 -0.77 12.08 -2.47
N ASP A 9 0.28 12.79 -2.02
CA ASP A 9 0.91 12.60 -0.73
C ASP A 9 0.02 13.13 0.41
N ALA A 10 -0.53 14.35 0.25
CA ALA A 10 -1.44 14.94 1.23
C ALA A 10 -2.68 14.08 1.49
N SER A 11 -3.21 13.40 0.46
CA SER A 11 -4.41 12.58 0.54
C SER A 11 -4.27 11.36 1.45
N THR A 12 -3.03 10.90 1.69
CA THR A 12 -2.75 9.75 2.58
C THR A 12 -2.72 10.13 4.05
N SER A 13 -2.74 11.43 4.37
CA SER A 13 -2.62 11.93 5.74
C SER A 13 -3.83 11.63 6.64
N GLY A 14 -4.97 11.28 6.07
CA GLY A 14 -6.25 11.18 6.78
C GLY A 14 -6.84 12.53 7.22
N LEU A 15 -6.23 13.65 6.82
CA LEU A 15 -6.66 15.01 7.19
C LEU A 15 -7.24 15.79 6.00
N LEU A 16 -7.13 15.23 4.80
CA LEU A 16 -7.65 15.84 3.58
C LEU A 16 -9.02 15.26 3.25
N ASN A 17 -9.98 16.15 2.95
CA ASN A 17 -11.31 15.76 2.51
C ASN A 17 -11.22 15.28 1.04
N PRO A 18 -11.58 14.05 0.72
CA PRO A 18 -11.41 13.51 -0.62
C PRO A 18 -12.34 14.16 -1.67
N VAL A 19 -13.47 14.74 -1.23
CA VAL A 19 -14.43 15.42 -2.13
C VAL A 19 -13.94 16.82 -2.49
N THR A 20 -13.58 17.62 -1.47
CA THR A 20 -13.13 19.01 -1.68
C THR A 20 -11.67 19.10 -2.09
N LYS A 21 -10.88 18.04 -1.83
CA LYS A 21 -9.41 17.97 -2.02
C LYS A 21 -8.66 19.02 -1.21
N GLU A 22 -9.24 19.45 -0.10
CA GLU A 22 -8.67 20.41 0.84
C GLU A 22 -8.52 19.78 2.23
N PHE A 23 -7.61 20.32 3.04
CA PHE A 23 -7.47 19.89 4.43
C PHE A 23 -8.73 20.26 5.22
N GLU A 24 -9.31 19.29 5.91
CA GLU A 24 -10.54 19.45 6.68
C GLU A 24 -10.25 20.10 8.03
N ALA A 25 -10.81 21.28 8.28
CA ALA A 25 -10.54 22.08 9.48
C ALA A 25 -10.87 21.34 10.78
N SER A 26 -11.98 20.61 10.78
CA SER A 26 -12.41 19.81 11.94
C SER A 26 -11.45 18.65 12.26
N LEU A 27 -10.87 18.02 11.24
CA LEU A 27 -9.87 16.96 11.41
C LEU A 27 -8.54 17.53 11.91
N LEU A 28 -8.11 18.68 11.38
CA LEU A 28 -6.91 19.37 11.86
C LEU A 28 -7.05 19.74 13.33
N GLU A 29 -8.21 20.29 13.74
CA GLU A 29 -8.49 20.63 15.12
C GLU A 29 -8.46 19.40 16.04
N ALA A 30 -9.15 18.32 15.62
CA ALA A 30 -9.17 17.07 16.38
C ALA A 30 -7.79 16.44 16.55
N ALA A 31 -6.92 16.58 15.54
CA ALA A 31 -5.54 16.10 15.57
C ALA A 31 -4.57 17.07 16.29
N GLY A 32 -5.01 18.25 16.73
CA GLY A 32 -4.18 19.28 17.34
C GLY A 32 -3.16 19.89 16.36
N VAL A 33 -3.44 19.85 15.05
CA VAL A 33 -2.56 20.36 14.01
C VAL A 33 -2.98 21.79 13.65
N ALA A 34 -2.04 22.74 13.79
CA ALA A 34 -2.31 24.13 13.42
C ALA A 34 -2.51 24.26 11.90
N PRO A 35 -3.61 24.87 11.41
CA PRO A 35 -3.85 25.04 9.97
C PRO A 35 -2.72 25.77 9.23
N SER A 36 -2.00 26.64 9.92
CA SER A 36 -0.84 27.37 9.36
C SER A 36 0.34 26.46 8.97
N LEU A 37 0.40 25.22 9.44
CA LEU A 37 1.37 24.22 9.05
C LEU A 37 1.04 23.63 7.66
N MET A 38 -0.23 23.60 7.31
CA MET A 38 -0.69 23.10 6.02
C MET A 38 -0.36 24.13 4.92
N ARG A 39 0.19 23.66 3.83
CA ARG A 39 0.45 24.48 2.65
C ARG A 39 -0.65 24.28 1.61
N PRO A 40 -0.90 25.26 0.74
CA PRO A 40 -1.80 25.06 -0.38
C PRO A 40 -1.42 23.81 -1.16
N GLY A 41 -2.42 22.99 -1.46
CA GLY A 41 -2.23 21.78 -2.26
C GLY A 41 -1.82 22.13 -3.69
N VAL A 42 -0.93 21.33 -4.26
CA VAL A 42 -0.60 21.39 -5.69
C VAL A 42 -0.85 20.03 -6.31
N MET A 43 -1.37 20.02 -7.53
CA MET A 43 -1.59 18.79 -8.28
C MET A 43 -0.29 18.30 -8.93
N PRO A 44 -0.16 16.97 -9.18
CA PRO A 44 0.90 16.46 -10.05
C PRO A 44 0.94 17.23 -11.38
N GLY A 45 2.12 17.46 -11.94
CA GLY A 45 2.32 18.27 -13.14
C GLY A 45 2.46 19.78 -12.89
N THR A 46 2.23 20.26 -11.66
CA THR A 46 2.33 21.69 -11.34
C THR A 46 3.79 22.18 -11.41
N PHE A 47 4.01 23.29 -12.12
CA PHE A 47 5.29 24.00 -12.10
C PHE A 47 5.52 24.64 -10.74
N VAL A 48 6.46 24.12 -9.98
CA VAL A 48 6.81 24.64 -8.65
C VAL A 48 7.73 25.85 -8.75
N GLY A 49 8.66 25.83 -9.70
CA GLY A 49 9.63 26.87 -9.90
C GLY A 49 10.81 26.43 -10.75
N GLU A 50 11.87 27.21 -10.76
CA GLU A 50 13.13 26.80 -11.37
C GLU A 50 14.13 26.31 -10.33
N LEU A 51 15.09 25.52 -10.77
CA LEU A 51 16.22 25.10 -9.95
C LEU A 51 16.93 26.36 -9.39
N THR A 52 17.30 26.34 -8.13
CA THR A 52 17.99 27.48 -7.50
C THR A 52 19.34 27.72 -8.14
N ASP A 53 19.80 29.00 -8.15
CA ASP A 53 21.08 29.35 -8.72
C ASP A 53 22.27 28.57 -8.14
N ALA A 54 22.18 28.20 -6.86
CA ALA A 54 23.20 27.41 -6.19
C ALA A 54 23.29 26.01 -6.80
N LEU A 55 22.14 25.29 -6.88
CA LEU A 55 22.09 23.95 -7.46
C LEU A 55 22.37 23.96 -8.98
N ALA A 56 21.88 24.97 -9.71
CA ALA A 56 22.15 25.08 -11.14
C ALA A 56 23.65 25.20 -11.43
N ARG A 57 24.39 25.94 -10.60
CA ARG A 57 25.86 26.07 -10.70
C ARG A 57 26.56 24.78 -10.27
N GLU A 58 26.15 24.19 -9.17
CA GLU A 58 26.75 22.95 -8.63
C GLU A 58 26.64 21.78 -9.60
N THR A 59 25.47 21.58 -10.21
CA THR A 59 25.20 20.50 -11.14
C THR A 59 25.59 20.77 -12.58
N GLY A 60 25.75 22.02 -12.95
CA GLY A 60 26.06 22.45 -14.33
C GLY A 60 24.89 22.32 -15.31
N ILE A 61 23.69 21.90 -14.87
CA ILE A 61 22.52 21.69 -15.77
C ILE A 61 21.73 22.98 -16.07
N GLY A 62 22.09 24.10 -15.42
CA GLY A 62 21.40 25.38 -15.62
C GLY A 62 20.07 25.47 -14.85
N LYS A 63 19.29 26.50 -15.15
CA LYS A 63 17.95 26.71 -14.57
C LYS A 63 16.93 25.91 -15.33
N VAL A 64 16.63 24.71 -14.81
CA VAL A 64 15.58 23.82 -15.34
C VAL A 64 14.31 23.95 -14.52
N PRO A 65 13.11 23.71 -15.10
CA PRO A 65 11.87 23.71 -14.37
C PRO A 65 11.83 22.56 -13.37
N VAL A 66 11.26 22.82 -12.19
CA VAL A 66 10.96 21.83 -11.14
C VAL A 66 9.46 21.62 -11.16
N ILE A 67 9.05 20.42 -11.47
CA ILE A 67 7.65 20.02 -11.59
C ILE A 67 7.28 19.11 -10.40
N ALA A 68 6.12 19.33 -9.79
CA ALA A 68 5.58 18.41 -8.81
C ALA A 68 5.19 17.09 -9.53
N VAL A 69 5.72 15.99 -9.05
CA VAL A 69 5.26 14.64 -9.48
C VAL A 69 4.21 14.13 -8.49
N ALA A 70 3.57 12.99 -8.78
CA ALA A 70 2.80 12.29 -7.77
C ALA A 70 3.77 11.86 -6.65
N GLY A 71 3.74 12.57 -5.52
CA GLY A 71 4.70 12.43 -4.42
C GLY A 71 4.53 11.10 -3.70
N HIS A 72 3.31 10.59 -3.61
CA HIS A 72 3.05 9.24 -3.11
C HIS A 72 3.50 8.20 -4.15
N ASP A 73 4.43 7.35 -3.77
CA ASP A 73 5.07 6.37 -4.68
C ASP A 73 4.06 5.43 -5.35
N THR A 74 3.03 4.98 -4.62
CA THR A 74 1.96 4.16 -5.19
C THR A 74 1.13 4.93 -6.22
N ALA A 75 0.90 6.24 -6.06
CA ALA A 75 0.21 7.04 -7.08
C ALA A 75 1.03 7.11 -8.37
N SER A 76 2.34 7.29 -8.26
CA SER A 76 3.26 7.23 -9.40
C SER A 76 3.30 5.83 -10.03
N ALA A 77 3.26 4.77 -9.23
CA ALA A 77 3.24 3.40 -9.73
C ALA A 77 1.94 3.07 -10.47
N VAL A 78 0.78 3.50 -9.96
CA VAL A 78 -0.53 3.33 -10.63
C VAL A 78 -0.57 4.09 -11.95
N ALA A 79 -0.04 5.31 -11.99
CA ALA A 79 0.08 6.08 -13.22
C ALA A 79 0.91 5.39 -14.31
N ALA A 80 1.84 4.53 -13.93
CA ALA A 80 2.71 3.77 -14.83
C ALA A 80 2.11 2.43 -15.29
N VAL A 81 0.93 2.04 -14.80
CA VAL A 81 0.28 0.79 -15.20
C VAL A 81 -0.10 0.87 -16.69
N PRO A 82 0.32 -0.09 -17.52
CA PRO A 82 0.01 -0.09 -18.95
C PRO A 82 -1.41 -0.64 -19.19
N ALA A 83 -2.41 -0.01 -18.58
CA ALA A 83 -3.81 -0.37 -18.75
C ALA A 83 -4.30 -0.02 -20.17
N ALA A 84 -5.15 -0.85 -20.74
CA ALA A 84 -5.72 -0.62 -22.08
C ALA A 84 -6.88 0.39 -22.05
N ASP A 85 -7.55 0.51 -20.91
CA ASP A 85 -8.68 1.41 -20.65
C ASP A 85 -8.69 1.83 -19.18
N ARG A 86 -9.76 2.50 -18.75
CA ARG A 86 -9.92 2.95 -17.37
C ARG A 86 -10.54 1.90 -16.43
N GLU A 87 -11.04 0.80 -16.97
CA GLU A 87 -11.67 -0.28 -16.19
C GLU A 87 -10.62 -1.34 -15.80
N PHE A 88 -9.74 -1.00 -14.88
CA PHE A 88 -8.73 -1.93 -14.38
C PHE A 88 -8.62 -1.89 -12.86
N ALA A 89 -8.29 -3.02 -12.28
CA ALA A 89 -7.82 -3.10 -10.90
C ALA A 89 -6.31 -3.24 -10.89
N TYR A 90 -5.66 -2.56 -9.95
CA TYR A 90 -4.23 -2.67 -9.75
C TYR A 90 -3.90 -3.38 -8.43
N LEU A 91 -2.74 -4.01 -8.38
CA LEU A 91 -2.16 -4.57 -7.18
C LEU A 91 -0.70 -4.12 -7.08
N SER A 92 -0.44 -3.18 -6.18
CA SER A 92 0.92 -2.84 -5.77
C SER A 92 1.35 -3.79 -4.67
N SER A 93 2.11 -4.83 -5.03
CA SER A 93 2.52 -5.90 -4.13
C SER A 93 3.94 -5.68 -3.62
N GLY A 94 4.07 -5.38 -2.34
CA GLY A 94 5.32 -5.20 -1.62
C GLY A 94 5.21 -5.71 -0.19
N THR A 95 5.93 -5.10 0.74
CA THR A 95 5.79 -5.37 2.18
C THR A 95 4.33 -5.22 2.61
N TRP A 96 3.68 -4.14 2.18
CA TRP A 96 2.23 -3.98 2.12
C TRP A 96 1.76 -4.25 0.70
N SER A 97 0.52 -4.68 0.55
CA SER A 97 -0.15 -4.79 -0.73
C SER A 97 -1.32 -3.80 -0.79
N LEU A 98 -1.32 -2.95 -1.80
CA LEU A 98 -2.41 -2.00 -2.04
C LEU A 98 -3.15 -2.47 -3.28
N MET A 99 -4.41 -2.85 -3.10
CA MET A 99 -5.27 -3.28 -4.19
C MET A 99 -6.43 -2.31 -4.36
N GLY A 100 -6.63 -1.81 -5.57
CA GLY A 100 -7.63 -0.78 -5.83
C GLY A 100 -7.96 -0.59 -7.30
N ILE A 101 -8.84 0.38 -7.49
CA ILE A 101 -9.27 0.90 -8.80
C ILE A 101 -9.07 2.41 -8.81
N GLU A 102 -9.05 3.01 -10.00
CA GLU A 102 -9.02 4.44 -10.17
C GLU A 102 -10.41 4.93 -10.63
N THR A 103 -10.98 5.93 -9.91
CA THR A 103 -12.30 6.48 -10.15
C THR A 103 -12.24 8.00 -10.33
N GLU A 104 -13.25 8.61 -10.95
CA GLU A 104 -13.31 10.07 -11.08
C GLU A 104 -13.67 10.72 -9.73
N GLU A 105 -14.61 10.10 -9.00
CA GLU A 105 -15.09 10.59 -7.71
C GLU A 105 -14.76 9.59 -6.58
N PRO A 106 -14.64 10.05 -5.33
CA PRO A 106 -14.41 9.17 -4.19
C PRO A 106 -15.63 8.30 -3.88
N ILE A 107 -15.39 7.05 -3.51
CA ILE A 107 -16.44 6.11 -3.05
C ILE A 107 -16.52 6.18 -1.53
N ILE A 108 -17.57 6.81 -1.03
CA ILE A 108 -17.83 6.99 0.41
C ILE A 108 -19.18 6.37 0.74
N SER A 109 -19.14 5.17 1.30
CA SER A 109 -20.32 4.39 1.69
C SER A 109 -20.10 3.71 3.03
N GLU A 110 -21.19 3.24 3.66
CA GLU A 110 -21.09 2.43 4.87
C GLU A 110 -20.28 1.16 4.60
N GLU A 111 -20.43 0.57 3.44
CA GLU A 111 -19.75 -0.65 3.03
C GLU A 111 -18.24 -0.42 2.84
N SER A 112 -17.84 0.68 2.17
CA SER A 112 -16.43 1.04 2.04
C SER A 112 -15.78 1.28 3.41
N PHE A 113 -16.51 1.86 4.36
CA PHE A 113 -16.06 2.06 5.72
C PHE A 113 -15.92 0.74 6.48
N LEU A 114 -16.93 -0.13 6.44
CA LEU A 114 -16.91 -1.43 7.13
C LEU A 114 -15.78 -2.33 6.64
N HIS A 115 -15.50 -2.30 5.35
CA HIS A 115 -14.41 -3.07 4.74
C HIS A 115 -13.05 -2.35 4.76
N ASN A 116 -12.98 -1.18 5.40
CA ASN A 116 -11.74 -0.40 5.55
C ASN A 116 -11.06 -0.09 4.21
N PHE A 117 -11.83 0.41 3.25
CA PHE A 117 -11.31 1.00 2.02
C PHE A 117 -10.97 2.47 2.24
N THR A 118 -10.02 2.99 1.47
CA THR A 118 -9.59 4.38 1.51
C THR A 118 -9.69 5.03 0.13
N ASN A 119 -9.85 6.34 0.12
CA ASN A 119 -9.85 7.19 -1.07
C ASN A 119 -8.59 8.03 -1.04
N GLU A 120 -7.66 7.78 -1.93
CA GLU A 120 -6.40 8.50 -2.06
C GLU A 120 -6.30 9.22 -3.39
N GLY A 121 -5.51 10.29 -3.46
CA GLY A 121 -5.37 11.09 -4.68
C GLY A 121 -4.67 10.36 -5.82
N GLY A 122 -5.24 10.45 -7.02
CA GLY A 122 -4.64 10.04 -8.29
C GLY A 122 -3.99 11.22 -9.03
N ILE A 123 -3.35 10.95 -10.17
CA ILE A 123 -2.50 11.96 -10.86
C ILE A 123 -3.28 13.06 -11.56
N ASP A 124 -4.41 12.75 -12.16
CA ASP A 124 -5.25 13.70 -12.93
C ASP A 124 -6.42 14.24 -12.10
N GLY A 125 -6.25 14.31 -10.77
CA GLY A 125 -7.32 14.65 -9.85
C GLY A 125 -8.33 13.53 -9.66
N THR A 126 -8.04 12.33 -10.14
CA THR A 126 -8.78 11.11 -9.88
C THR A 126 -8.65 10.67 -8.43
N THR A 127 -9.42 9.67 -8.07
CA THR A 127 -9.37 9.00 -6.76
C THR A 127 -8.90 7.56 -6.96
N ARG A 128 -7.91 7.16 -6.21
CA ARG A 128 -7.52 5.76 -6.04
C ARG A 128 -8.33 5.19 -4.89
N PHE A 129 -9.38 4.45 -5.20
CA PHE A 129 -10.18 3.73 -4.22
C PHE A 129 -9.53 2.37 -3.97
N LEU A 130 -9.00 2.14 -2.78
CA LEU A 130 -8.15 0.99 -2.51
C LEU A 130 -8.30 0.45 -1.09
N LYS A 131 -7.82 -0.78 -0.91
CA LYS A 131 -7.62 -1.41 0.39
C LYS A 131 -6.15 -1.72 0.61
N ASN A 132 -5.66 -1.38 1.79
CA ASN A 132 -4.38 -1.86 2.29
C ASN A 132 -4.54 -3.30 2.81
N ILE A 133 -3.67 -4.18 2.40
CA ILE A 133 -3.60 -5.58 2.79
C ILE A 133 -2.21 -5.81 3.37
N THR A 134 -2.12 -6.59 4.44
CA THR A 134 -0.82 -7.01 4.95
C THR A 134 -0.17 -7.94 3.93
N GLY A 135 0.74 -7.43 3.12
CA GLY A 135 1.34 -8.12 1.99
C GLY A 135 2.45 -9.09 2.38
N MET A 136 3.63 -8.91 1.81
CA MET A 136 4.80 -9.77 2.07
C MET A 136 5.42 -9.56 3.45
N TRP A 137 4.85 -8.72 4.30
CA TRP A 137 5.29 -8.48 5.68
C TRP A 137 5.43 -9.78 6.48
N LEU A 138 4.45 -10.69 6.36
CA LEU A 138 4.51 -11.98 7.04
C LEU A 138 5.75 -12.76 6.65
N LEU A 139 6.02 -12.83 5.34
CA LEU A 139 7.21 -13.51 4.82
C LEU A 139 8.50 -12.84 5.29
N GLU A 140 8.56 -11.52 5.24
CA GLU A 140 9.76 -10.78 5.65
C GLU A 140 10.07 -10.97 7.14
N GLN A 141 9.05 -11.07 8.00
CA GLN A 141 9.28 -11.38 9.41
C GLN A 141 9.75 -12.83 9.61
N CYS A 142 9.16 -13.80 8.91
CA CYS A 142 9.65 -15.19 8.91
C CYS A 142 11.11 -15.26 8.43
N ARG A 143 11.45 -14.57 7.33
CA ARG A 143 12.81 -14.51 6.80
C ARG A 143 13.82 -13.99 7.84
N LYS A 144 13.49 -12.91 8.54
CA LYS A 144 14.34 -12.36 9.61
C LYS A 144 14.57 -13.35 10.76
N GLU A 145 13.57 -14.18 11.07
CA GLU A 145 13.71 -15.24 12.07
C GLU A 145 14.63 -16.36 11.56
N TRP A 146 14.44 -16.80 10.32
CA TRP A 146 15.26 -17.83 9.69
C TRP A 146 16.72 -17.39 9.53
N GLU A 147 16.97 -16.15 9.12
CA GLU A 147 18.30 -15.56 9.02
C GLU A 147 19.04 -15.59 10.38
N LYS A 148 18.38 -15.20 11.47
CA LYS A 148 18.91 -15.30 12.83
C LYS A 148 19.25 -16.74 13.23
N ALA A 149 18.53 -17.70 12.67
CA ALA A 149 18.78 -19.13 12.86
C ALA A 149 19.81 -19.72 11.86
N GLY A 150 20.48 -18.86 11.07
CA GLY A 150 21.50 -19.26 10.10
C GLY A 150 20.94 -19.79 8.77
N ARG A 151 19.65 -19.53 8.48
CA ARG A 151 18.98 -19.95 7.24
C ARG A 151 18.61 -18.72 6.42
N ASP A 152 19.44 -18.39 5.44
CA ASP A 152 19.20 -17.26 4.53
C ASP A 152 18.73 -17.77 3.17
N TYR A 153 17.59 -17.26 2.72
CA TYR A 153 16.95 -17.65 1.47
C TYR A 153 16.83 -16.48 0.51
N SER A 154 17.38 -16.64 -0.69
CA SER A 154 17.11 -15.69 -1.78
C SER A 154 15.65 -15.79 -2.26
N TYR A 155 15.10 -14.73 -2.84
CA TYR A 155 13.74 -14.76 -3.38
C TYR A 155 13.52 -15.88 -4.42
N PRO A 156 14.45 -16.18 -5.36
CA PRO A 156 14.29 -17.32 -6.23
C PRO A 156 14.26 -18.68 -5.50
N ALA A 157 14.97 -18.81 -4.37
CA ALA A 157 14.90 -20.01 -3.54
C ALA A 157 13.54 -20.13 -2.85
N ILE A 158 13.01 -19.03 -2.31
CA ILE A 158 11.69 -18.95 -1.68
C ILE A 158 10.58 -19.40 -2.64
N VAL A 159 10.60 -18.92 -3.89
CA VAL A 159 9.63 -19.35 -4.91
C VAL A 159 9.70 -20.86 -5.14
N LYS A 160 10.89 -21.41 -5.31
CA LYS A 160 11.08 -22.87 -5.48
C LYS A 160 10.66 -23.67 -4.26
N MET A 161 10.82 -23.13 -3.06
CA MET A 161 10.36 -23.77 -1.82
C MET A 161 8.81 -23.79 -1.79
N ALA A 162 8.15 -22.66 -2.12
CA ALA A 162 6.71 -22.62 -2.23
C ALA A 162 6.15 -23.64 -3.25
N GLU A 163 6.83 -23.79 -4.40
CA GLU A 163 6.42 -24.74 -5.45
C GLU A 163 6.49 -26.20 -4.99
N ARG A 164 7.45 -26.55 -4.13
CA ARG A 164 7.64 -27.92 -3.61
C ARG A 164 6.69 -28.28 -2.48
N ALA A 165 6.28 -27.31 -1.68
CA ALA A 165 5.39 -27.54 -0.55
C ALA A 165 4.01 -27.99 -1.01
N THR A 166 3.35 -28.85 -0.22
CA THR A 166 2.00 -29.34 -0.53
C THR A 166 1.00 -28.19 -0.52
N PRO A 167 0.26 -27.96 -1.64
CA PRO A 167 -0.65 -26.84 -1.76
C PRO A 167 -1.92 -27.05 -0.92
N PHE A 168 -2.58 -25.95 -0.59
CA PHE A 168 -3.93 -25.88 0.02
C PHE A 168 -4.08 -26.65 1.34
N ARG A 169 -3.03 -26.66 2.16
CA ARG A 169 -3.05 -27.36 3.45
C ARG A 169 -3.47 -26.46 4.61
N ARG A 170 -3.17 -25.18 4.53
CA ARG A 170 -3.41 -24.21 5.60
C ARG A 170 -3.48 -22.79 5.08
N PHE A 171 -4.28 -21.97 5.74
CA PHE A 171 -4.49 -20.56 5.38
C PHE A 171 -4.56 -19.71 6.64
N VAL A 172 -4.09 -18.47 6.53
CA VAL A 172 -4.26 -17.45 7.56
C VAL A 172 -4.98 -16.25 6.95
N ASN A 173 -5.69 -15.46 7.78
CA ASN A 173 -6.09 -14.13 7.35
C ASN A 173 -4.87 -13.19 7.50
N PRO A 174 -4.26 -12.69 6.42
CA PRO A 174 -3.06 -11.85 6.54
C PRO A 174 -3.30 -10.57 7.36
N ASP A 175 -4.54 -10.09 7.40
CA ASP A 175 -4.94 -8.86 8.10
C ASP A 175 -5.34 -9.11 9.57
N ASP A 176 -5.18 -10.33 10.10
CA ASP A 176 -5.43 -10.60 11.52
C ASP A 176 -4.46 -9.76 12.38
N PRO A 177 -4.97 -9.03 13.40
CA PRO A 177 -4.15 -8.16 14.25
C PRO A 177 -2.93 -8.83 14.89
N ARG A 178 -2.97 -10.16 15.10
CA ARG A 178 -1.82 -10.92 15.64
C ARG A 178 -0.58 -10.83 14.77
N PHE A 179 -0.72 -10.59 13.46
CA PHE A 179 0.40 -10.51 12.52
C PHE A 179 0.99 -9.10 12.38
N ALA A 180 0.41 -8.09 13.04
CA ALA A 180 0.89 -6.71 12.93
C ALA A 180 2.34 -6.56 13.46
N ASN A 181 2.63 -7.10 14.64
CA ASN A 181 3.97 -7.05 15.22
C ASN A 181 4.16 -8.14 16.30
N PRO A 182 4.10 -9.42 15.96
CA PRO A 182 4.29 -10.49 16.94
C PRO A 182 5.78 -10.62 17.34
N PRO A 183 6.07 -11.13 18.53
CA PRO A 183 7.45 -11.48 18.94
C PRO A 183 8.10 -12.53 18.01
N SER A 184 7.29 -13.45 17.46
CA SER A 184 7.67 -14.43 16.45
C SER A 184 6.51 -14.60 15.47
N MET A 185 6.78 -14.38 14.19
CA MET A 185 5.79 -14.55 13.13
C MET A 185 5.51 -16.04 12.86
N THR A 186 6.54 -16.88 12.91
CA THR A 186 6.37 -18.32 12.71
C THR A 186 5.48 -18.93 13.79
N GLU A 187 5.65 -18.55 15.06
CA GLU A 187 4.78 -19.03 16.14
C GLU A 187 3.37 -18.43 16.05
N ALA A 188 3.21 -17.17 15.61
CA ALA A 188 1.90 -16.56 15.40
C ALA A 188 1.10 -17.31 14.30
N ILE A 189 1.76 -17.71 13.21
CA ILE A 189 1.14 -18.51 12.13
C ILE A 189 0.73 -19.90 12.66
N LYS A 190 1.60 -20.57 13.42
CA LYS A 190 1.26 -21.88 14.03
C LYS A 190 0.07 -21.75 14.98
N ALA A 191 0.07 -20.72 15.85
CA ALA A 191 -1.03 -20.48 16.77
C ALA A 191 -2.35 -20.26 16.03
N TYR A 192 -2.35 -19.47 14.94
CA TYR A 192 -3.51 -19.27 14.09
C TYR A 192 -4.01 -20.60 13.51
N CYS A 193 -3.13 -21.41 12.93
CA CYS A 193 -3.49 -22.71 12.38
C CYS A 193 -4.09 -23.64 13.45
N ARG A 194 -3.51 -23.68 14.65
CA ARG A 194 -4.01 -24.48 15.77
C ARG A 194 -5.40 -24.05 16.20
N GLU A 195 -5.64 -22.74 16.34
CA GLU A 195 -6.93 -22.20 16.76
C GLU A 195 -8.04 -22.41 15.71
N THR A 196 -7.65 -22.49 14.44
CA THR A 196 -8.57 -22.75 13.32
C THR A 196 -8.61 -24.21 12.90
N GLU A 197 -8.10 -25.12 13.74
CA GLU A 197 -8.08 -26.57 13.53
C GLU A 197 -7.40 -27.01 12.21
N GLN A 198 -6.40 -26.24 11.77
CA GLN A 198 -5.58 -26.53 10.60
C GLN A 198 -4.25 -27.17 11.00
N PRO A 199 -3.61 -27.98 10.13
CA PRO A 199 -2.28 -28.53 10.42
C PRO A 199 -1.25 -27.41 10.52
N GLU A 200 -0.47 -27.39 11.61
CA GLU A 200 0.58 -26.41 11.81
C GLU A 200 1.71 -26.59 10.77
N PRO A 201 2.31 -25.49 10.22
CA PRO A 201 3.49 -25.61 9.41
C PRO A 201 4.71 -26.02 10.26
N VAL A 202 5.54 -26.92 9.74
CA VAL A 202 6.76 -27.41 10.41
C VAL A 202 8.00 -26.91 9.68
N GLU A 203 8.07 -27.13 8.38
CA GLU A 203 9.19 -26.76 7.54
C GLU A 203 9.01 -25.34 6.94
N ASP A 204 10.12 -24.66 6.64
CA ASP A 204 10.09 -23.28 6.15
C ASP A 204 9.29 -23.12 4.85
N ASP A 205 9.34 -24.09 3.95
CA ASP A 205 8.57 -24.10 2.69
C ASP A 205 7.06 -24.17 2.92
N GLU A 206 6.62 -24.79 3.99
CA GLU A 206 5.20 -24.84 4.37
C GLU A 206 4.68 -23.48 4.86
N PHE A 207 5.50 -22.70 5.59
CA PHE A 207 5.17 -21.32 5.94
C PHE A 207 5.07 -20.42 4.71
N ILE A 208 6.06 -20.54 3.80
CA ILE A 208 6.08 -19.77 2.57
C ILE A 208 4.82 -20.05 1.74
N ARG A 209 4.49 -21.33 1.56
CA ARG A 209 3.30 -21.73 0.82
C ARG A 209 2.01 -21.23 1.45
N CYS A 210 1.88 -21.35 2.77
CA CYS A 210 0.74 -20.84 3.53
C CYS A 210 0.56 -19.33 3.29
N ILE A 211 1.63 -18.55 3.40
CA ILE A 211 1.59 -17.09 3.21
C ILE A 211 1.16 -16.74 1.78
N PHE A 212 1.77 -17.34 0.76
CA PHE A 212 1.45 -17.03 -0.63
C PHE A 212 0.01 -17.36 -1.01
N GLU A 213 -0.48 -18.52 -0.58
CA GLU A 213 -1.86 -18.92 -0.85
C GLU A 213 -2.86 -18.05 -0.09
N SER A 214 -2.55 -17.70 1.16
CA SER A 214 -3.37 -16.80 1.97
C SER A 214 -3.49 -15.42 1.33
N LEU A 215 -2.39 -14.87 0.85
CA LEU A 215 -2.39 -13.60 0.12
C LEU A 215 -3.19 -13.69 -1.18
N ALA A 216 -3.05 -14.76 -1.95
CA ALA A 216 -3.80 -14.95 -3.18
C ALA A 216 -5.32 -15.00 -2.93
N PHE A 217 -5.77 -15.68 -1.88
CA PHE A 217 -7.18 -15.69 -1.48
C PHE A 217 -7.64 -14.31 -1.00
N ARG A 218 -6.80 -13.60 -0.24
CA ARG A 218 -7.13 -12.25 0.21
C ARG A 218 -7.28 -11.28 -0.97
N TYR A 219 -6.41 -11.36 -1.97
CA TYR A 219 -6.53 -10.55 -3.19
C TYR A 219 -7.83 -10.86 -3.95
N LYS A 220 -8.20 -12.14 -4.06
CA LYS A 220 -9.48 -12.52 -4.67
C LYS A 220 -10.69 -11.94 -3.95
N GLU A 221 -10.69 -11.98 -2.62
CA GLU A 221 -11.73 -11.37 -1.78
C GLU A 221 -11.83 -9.86 -2.00
N VAL A 222 -10.70 -9.16 -1.92
CA VAL A 222 -10.65 -7.71 -2.11
C VAL A 222 -11.08 -7.31 -3.52
N LEU A 223 -10.70 -8.09 -4.54
CA LEU A 223 -11.15 -7.85 -5.91
C LEU A 223 -12.68 -8.00 -6.05
N ALA A 224 -13.28 -8.98 -5.39
CA ALA A 224 -14.73 -9.14 -5.38
C ALA A 224 -15.42 -7.93 -4.73
N LEU A 225 -14.95 -7.48 -3.57
CA LEU A 225 -15.47 -6.28 -2.89
C LEU A 225 -15.31 -5.01 -3.76
N LEU A 226 -14.17 -4.84 -4.43
CA LEU A 226 -13.97 -3.74 -5.37
C LEU A 226 -14.99 -3.78 -6.51
N SER A 227 -15.25 -4.97 -7.08
CA SER A 227 -16.21 -5.13 -8.16
C SER A 227 -17.66 -4.88 -7.73
N GLU A 228 -17.99 -5.11 -6.46
CA GLU A 228 -19.31 -4.82 -5.90
C GLU A 228 -19.52 -3.32 -5.61
N MET A 229 -18.44 -2.62 -5.23
CA MET A 229 -18.48 -1.19 -4.87
C MET A 229 -18.14 -0.26 -6.04
N ALA A 230 -17.56 -0.78 -7.13
CA ALA A 230 -17.24 -0.01 -8.32
C ALA A 230 -18.52 0.57 -8.97
N PRO A 231 -18.47 1.82 -9.49
CA PRO A 231 -19.63 2.46 -10.13
C PRO A 231 -19.98 1.78 -11.48
#